data_7331b63b3b91e554470cc062057e1219
#
_entry.id   7331b63b3b91e554470cc062057e1219
#
_cell.length_a   1.000
_cell.length_b   1.000
_cell.length_c   1.000
_cell.angle_alpha   90.00
_cell.angle_beta   90.00
_cell.angle_gamma   90.00
#
_symmetry.space_group_name_H-M   'P 1'
#
loop_
_entity.id
_entity.type
_entity.pdbx_description
1 polymer ?
#
loop_
_entity_poly.entity_id
_entity_poly.type
_entity_poly.pdbx_seq_one_letter_code
_entity_poly.pdbx_strand_id
1 'polypeptide(L)'
;MRVLIPTVLMAALAVVFIVAGAINISGRGTVKADFARWGFPDGFNLVCGGLELVGAALLLSASTRFWGLALLGVIMAGAIVALLRHREPVSHLAPAFAIAGLLALAAIAVSAGSSFAALS
;
A
#
# COMPACT_ATOMS: atom_id res chain seq x y z
N MET A 1 20.37 -6.58 -13.37
CA MET A 1 19.02 -7.15 -13.45
C MET A 1 18.38 -7.37 -12.08
N ARG A 2 19.09 -7.94 -11.11
CA ARG A 2 18.54 -8.17 -9.76
C ARG A 2 18.10 -6.90 -9.02
N VAL A 3 18.80 -5.78 -9.24
CA VAL A 3 18.49 -4.52 -8.59
C VAL A 3 17.41 -3.76 -9.33
N LEU A 4 17.34 -3.94 -10.65
CA LEU A 4 16.42 -3.19 -11.50
C LEU A 4 14.96 -3.52 -11.23
N ILE A 5 14.61 -4.81 -11.15
CA ILE A 5 13.24 -5.25 -10.93
C ILE A 5 12.70 -4.76 -9.57
N PRO A 6 13.40 -4.98 -8.44
CA PRO A 6 12.94 -4.42 -7.16
C PRO A 6 12.84 -2.91 -7.18
N THR A 7 13.77 -2.22 -7.82
CA THR A 7 13.75 -0.75 -7.90
C THR A 7 12.53 -0.25 -8.66
N VAL A 8 12.22 -0.87 -9.80
CA VAL A 8 11.04 -0.51 -10.60
C VAL A 8 9.76 -0.79 -9.82
N LEU A 9 9.67 -1.94 -9.15
CA LEU A 9 8.51 -2.28 -8.32
C LEU A 9 8.32 -1.28 -7.18
N MET A 10 9.40 -0.91 -6.49
CA MET A 10 9.33 0.07 -5.40
C MET A 10 8.86 1.42 -5.90
N ALA A 11 9.40 1.87 -7.03
CA ALA A 11 9.01 3.15 -7.63
C ALA A 11 7.54 3.14 -8.04
N ALA A 12 7.08 2.07 -8.68
CA ALA A 12 5.70 1.93 -9.10
C ALA A 12 4.74 1.92 -7.90
N LEU A 13 5.07 1.16 -6.87
CA LEU A 13 4.27 1.11 -5.64
C LEU A 13 4.27 2.46 -4.93
N ALA A 14 5.42 3.14 -4.88
CA ALA A 14 5.51 4.46 -4.26
C ALA A 14 4.55 5.43 -4.96
N VAL A 15 4.52 5.44 -6.29
CA VAL A 15 3.61 6.30 -7.06
C VAL A 15 2.16 5.95 -6.74
N VAL A 16 1.80 4.66 -6.73
CA VAL A 16 0.44 4.21 -6.42
C VAL A 16 0.00 4.73 -5.05
N PHE A 17 0.84 4.57 -4.03
CA PHE A 17 0.48 4.96 -2.67
C PHE A 17 0.57 6.46 -2.43
N ILE A 18 1.42 7.19 -3.15
CA ILE A 18 1.40 8.66 -3.12
C ILE A 18 0.06 9.17 -3.65
N VAL A 19 -0.39 8.63 -4.78
CA VAL A 19 -1.68 9.00 -5.36
C VAL A 19 -2.82 8.62 -4.42
N ALA A 20 -2.83 7.38 -3.93
CA ALA A 20 -3.86 6.91 -3.01
C ALA A 20 -3.89 7.73 -1.72
N GLY A 21 -2.73 8.03 -1.15
CA GLY A 21 -2.62 8.83 0.06
C GLY A 21 -3.13 10.24 -0.15
N ALA A 22 -2.77 10.86 -1.28
CA ALA A 22 -3.23 12.20 -1.62
C ALA A 22 -4.76 12.23 -1.77
N ILE A 23 -5.33 11.23 -2.44
CA ILE A 23 -6.79 11.12 -2.61
C ILE A 23 -7.47 11.00 -1.24
N ASN A 24 -6.97 10.14 -0.37
CA ASN A 24 -7.54 9.95 0.97
C ASN A 24 -7.46 11.23 1.80
N ILE A 25 -6.32 11.91 1.80
CA ILE A 25 -6.15 13.17 2.53
C ILE A 25 -7.09 14.25 1.99
N SER A 26 -7.28 14.31 0.68
CA SER A 26 -8.13 15.33 0.06
C SER A 26 -9.58 15.25 0.54
N GLY A 27 -10.06 14.05 0.88
CA GLY A 27 -11.44 13.82 1.27
C GLY A 27 -12.45 14.11 0.17
N ARG A 28 -12.01 14.24 -1.08
CA ARG A 28 -12.86 14.60 -2.21
C ARG A 28 -13.67 13.39 -2.69
N GLY A 29 -14.72 13.68 -3.44
CA GLY A 29 -15.60 12.65 -3.97
C GLY A 29 -16.28 11.89 -2.84
N THR A 30 -16.25 10.56 -2.87
CA THR A 30 -16.92 9.70 -1.91
C THR A 30 -16.02 9.26 -0.74
N VAL A 31 -14.78 9.75 -0.65
CA VAL A 31 -13.79 9.26 0.32
C VAL A 31 -14.33 9.28 1.74
N LYS A 32 -14.81 10.43 2.20
CA LYS A 32 -15.33 10.56 3.58
C LYS A 32 -16.56 9.70 3.82
N ALA A 33 -17.46 9.66 2.83
CA ALA A 33 -18.66 8.84 2.92
C ALA A 33 -18.31 7.35 2.97
N ASP A 34 -17.33 6.92 2.19
CA ASP A 34 -16.87 5.54 2.16
C ASP A 34 -16.29 5.13 3.52
N PHE A 35 -15.42 5.96 4.09
CA PHE A 35 -14.83 5.68 5.41
C PHE A 35 -15.91 5.63 6.50
N ALA A 36 -16.89 6.54 6.46
CA ALA A 36 -18.00 6.53 7.39
C ALA A 36 -18.84 5.25 7.25
N ARG A 37 -19.11 4.84 6.01
CA ARG A 37 -19.85 3.61 5.72
C ARG A 37 -19.14 2.38 6.26
N TRP A 38 -17.80 2.37 6.25
CA TRP A 38 -17.00 1.28 6.77
C TRP A 38 -16.83 1.32 8.29
N GLY A 39 -17.45 2.28 8.96
CA GLY A 39 -17.45 2.37 10.41
C GLY A 39 -16.25 3.06 11.02
N PHE A 40 -15.45 3.73 10.23
CA PHE A 40 -14.28 4.45 10.73
C PHE A 40 -14.68 5.82 11.29
N PRO A 41 -13.94 6.29 12.33
CA PRO A 41 -14.22 7.62 12.88
C PRO A 41 -13.93 8.73 11.89
N ASP A 42 -14.54 9.90 12.12
CA ASP A 42 -14.30 11.08 11.29
C ASP A 42 -12.81 11.45 11.31
N GLY A 43 -12.29 11.78 10.15
CA GLY A 43 -10.87 12.12 10.01
C GLY A 43 -9.95 10.94 9.82
N PHE A 44 -10.44 9.71 9.88
CA PHE A 44 -9.60 8.52 9.71
C PHE A 44 -8.99 8.43 8.29
N ASN A 45 -9.65 9.04 7.29
CA ASN A 45 -9.09 9.16 5.95
C ASN A 45 -7.76 9.92 5.94
N LEU A 46 -7.60 10.90 6.84
CA LEU A 46 -6.35 11.65 6.98
C LEU A 46 -5.25 10.76 7.55
N VAL A 47 -5.57 9.92 8.52
CA VAL A 47 -4.63 8.98 9.12
C VAL A 47 -4.16 7.96 8.08
N CYS A 48 -5.09 7.35 7.37
CA CYS A 48 -4.75 6.36 6.35
C CYS A 48 -3.92 6.97 5.22
N GLY A 49 -4.34 8.14 4.73
CA GLY A 49 -3.61 8.83 3.67
C GLY A 49 -2.21 9.24 4.10
N GLY A 50 -2.08 9.76 5.33
CA GLY A 50 -0.76 10.11 5.89
C GLY A 50 0.15 8.91 6.00
N LEU A 51 -0.35 7.79 6.50
CA LEU A 51 0.42 6.56 6.62
C LEU A 51 0.79 5.99 5.24
N GLU A 52 -0.07 6.12 4.25
CA GLU A 52 0.24 5.70 2.89
C GLU A 52 1.38 6.53 2.30
N LEU A 53 1.40 7.84 2.53
CA LEU A 53 2.49 8.70 2.08
C LEU A 53 3.80 8.36 2.79
N VAL A 54 3.76 8.10 4.10
CA VAL A 54 4.94 7.67 4.86
C VAL A 54 5.46 6.33 4.32
N GLY A 55 4.56 5.37 4.12
CA GLY A 55 4.93 4.08 3.56
C GLY A 55 5.57 4.20 2.18
N ALA A 56 5.00 5.04 1.32
CA ALA A 56 5.55 5.29 -0.01
C ALA A 56 6.96 5.89 0.07
N ALA A 57 7.16 6.86 0.95
CA ALA A 57 8.48 7.46 1.15
C ALA A 57 9.50 6.42 1.62
N LEU A 58 9.11 5.52 2.51
CA LEU A 58 9.99 4.46 3.00
C LEU A 58 10.40 3.48 1.91
N LEU A 59 9.58 3.29 0.88
CA LEU A 59 9.93 2.41 -0.25
C LEU A 59 11.07 2.96 -1.11
N LEU A 60 11.31 4.26 -1.06
CA LEU A 60 12.27 4.91 -1.96
C LEU A 60 13.73 4.72 -1.53
N SER A 61 13.98 4.25 -0.31
CA SER A 61 15.32 3.98 0.18
C SER A 61 15.49 2.49 0.48
N ALA A 62 16.62 1.93 0.05
CA ALA A 62 16.93 0.52 0.30
C ALA A 62 16.96 0.18 1.79
N SER A 63 17.39 1.12 2.64
CA SER A 63 17.48 0.89 4.08
C SER A 63 16.13 0.88 4.80
N THR A 64 15.10 1.49 4.22
CA THR A 64 13.79 1.63 4.85
C THR A 64 12.67 0.90 4.12
N ARG A 65 12.95 0.32 2.95
CA ARG A 65 11.89 -0.29 2.12
C ARG A 65 11.16 -1.44 2.81
N PHE A 66 11.84 -2.20 3.65
CA PHE A 66 11.20 -3.27 4.41
C PHE A 66 10.08 -2.72 5.29
N TRP A 67 10.36 -1.62 6.00
CA TRP A 67 9.38 -0.98 6.86
C TRP A 67 8.22 -0.38 6.06
N GLY A 68 8.52 0.16 4.88
CA GLY A 68 7.49 0.65 3.97
C GLY A 68 6.57 -0.46 3.50
N LEU A 69 7.13 -1.59 3.07
CA LEU A 69 6.35 -2.76 2.67
C LEU A 69 5.50 -3.30 3.81
N ALA A 70 6.05 -3.35 5.02
CA ALA A 70 5.32 -3.83 6.19
C ALA A 70 4.15 -2.89 6.53
N LEU A 71 4.39 -1.60 6.55
CA LEU A 71 3.36 -0.60 6.83
C LEU A 71 2.24 -0.63 5.79
N LEU A 72 2.61 -0.59 4.52
CA LEU A 72 1.62 -0.61 3.43
C LEU A 72 0.87 -1.93 3.39
N GLY A 73 1.55 -3.03 3.71
CA GLY A 73 0.92 -4.35 3.81
C GLY A 73 -0.16 -4.39 4.88
N VAL A 74 0.11 -3.83 6.05
CA VAL A 74 -0.86 -3.75 7.14
C VAL A 74 -2.06 -2.87 6.73
N ILE A 75 -1.79 -1.73 6.09
CA ILE A 75 -2.85 -0.85 5.61
C ILE A 75 -3.75 -1.57 4.60
N MET A 76 -3.14 -2.27 3.64
CA MET A 76 -3.91 -3.01 2.62
C MET A 76 -4.69 -4.16 3.21
N ALA A 77 -4.12 -4.88 4.17
CA ALA A 77 -4.83 -5.94 4.86
C ALA A 77 -6.07 -5.39 5.56
N GLY A 78 -5.93 -4.27 6.26
CA GLY A 78 -7.05 -3.61 6.92
C GLY A 78 -8.10 -3.13 5.93
N ALA A 79 -7.66 -2.57 4.80
CA ALA A 79 -8.57 -2.10 3.75
C ALA A 79 -9.37 -3.27 3.15
N ILE A 80 -8.70 -4.37 2.84
CA ILE A 80 -9.37 -5.55 2.28
C ILE A 80 -10.40 -6.12 3.27
N VAL A 81 -10.04 -6.21 4.55
CA VAL A 81 -10.97 -6.68 5.57
C VAL A 81 -12.21 -5.77 5.63
N ALA A 82 -12.00 -4.45 5.60
CA ALA A 82 -13.11 -3.49 5.63
C ALA A 82 -14.02 -3.65 4.41
N LEU A 83 -13.43 -3.78 3.23
CA LEU A 83 -14.18 -3.96 1.98
C LEU A 83 -15.00 -5.26 2.00
N LEU A 84 -14.39 -6.35 2.46
CA LEU A 84 -15.07 -7.64 2.54
C LEU A 84 -16.19 -7.63 3.58
N ARG A 85 -15.96 -7.04 4.74
CA ARG A 85 -16.96 -6.95 5.81
C ARG A 85 -18.19 -6.15 5.39
N HIS A 86 -17.99 -5.15 4.55
CA HIS A 86 -19.08 -4.27 4.11
C HIS A 86 -19.61 -4.65 2.72
N ARG A 87 -19.22 -5.83 2.23
CA ARG A 87 -19.71 -6.40 0.96
C ARG A 87 -19.60 -5.45 -0.20
N GLU A 88 -18.43 -4.77 -0.30
CA GLU A 88 -18.18 -3.86 -1.39
C GLU A 88 -18.14 -4.62 -2.73
N PRO A 89 -18.52 -3.95 -3.84
CA PRO A 89 -18.53 -4.61 -5.14
C PRO A 89 -17.13 -4.96 -5.65
N VAL A 90 -17.07 -5.87 -6.61
CA VAL A 90 -15.81 -6.33 -7.21
C VAL A 90 -14.99 -5.17 -7.78
N SER A 91 -15.66 -4.11 -8.26
CA SER A 91 -14.98 -2.92 -8.76
C SER A 91 -14.08 -2.25 -7.72
N HIS A 92 -14.39 -2.42 -6.43
CA HIS A 92 -13.56 -1.92 -5.32
C HIS A 92 -12.59 -2.98 -4.84
N LEU A 93 -12.98 -4.26 -4.86
CA LEU A 93 -12.15 -5.37 -4.39
C LEU A 93 -11.00 -5.67 -5.35
N ALA A 94 -11.25 -5.66 -6.65
CA ALA A 94 -10.23 -6.03 -7.63
C ALA A 94 -8.99 -5.15 -7.57
N PRO A 95 -9.08 -3.80 -7.53
CA PRO A 95 -7.90 -2.96 -7.38
C PRO A 95 -7.16 -3.21 -6.06
N ALA A 96 -7.90 -3.42 -4.96
CA ALA A 96 -7.28 -3.67 -3.66
C ALA A 96 -6.47 -4.97 -3.66
N PHE A 97 -7.03 -6.05 -4.22
CA PHE A 97 -6.30 -7.32 -4.33
C PHE A 97 -5.13 -7.22 -5.30
N ALA A 98 -5.25 -6.47 -6.38
CA ALA A 98 -4.15 -6.26 -7.32
C ALA A 98 -2.99 -5.55 -6.65
N ILE A 99 -3.25 -4.49 -5.88
CA ILE A 99 -2.21 -3.74 -5.17
C ILE A 99 -1.59 -4.60 -4.08
N ALA A 100 -2.40 -5.35 -3.33
CA ALA A 100 -1.89 -6.27 -2.31
C ALA A 100 -1.00 -7.34 -2.92
N GLY A 101 -1.37 -7.86 -4.10
CA GLY A 101 -0.56 -8.81 -4.85
C GLY A 101 0.79 -8.22 -5.27
N LEU A 102 0.79 -6.97 -5.72
CA LEU A 102 2.03 -6.27 -6.07
C LEU A 102 2.93 -6.06 -4.86
N LEU A 103 2.34 -5.74 -3.70
CA LEU A 103 3.11 -5.62 -2.45
C LEU A 103 3.74 -6.95 -2.07
N ALA A 104 2.99 -8.04 -2.16
CA ALA A 104 3.50 -9.37 -1.86
C ALA A 104 4.64 -9.74 -2.81
N LEU A 105 4.47 -9.49 -4.10
CA LEU A 105 5.48 -9.75 -5.10
C LEU A 105 6.75 -8.94 -4.82
N ALA A 106 6.60 -7.68 -4.47
CA ALA A 106 7.71 -6.80 -4.12
C ALA A 106 8.44 -7.30 -2.87
N ALA A 107 7.72 -7.76 -1.86
CA ALA A 107 8.30 -8.32 -0.65
C ALA A 107 9.11 -9.58 -0.95
N ILE A 108 8.58 -10.45 -1.80
CA ILE A 108 9.27 -11.65 -2.24
C ILE A 108 10.55 -11.29 -3.00
N ALA A 109 10.46 -10.34 -3.93
CA ALA A 109 11.60 -9.91 -4.74
C ALA A 109 12.71 -9.32 -3.87
N VAL A 110 12.38 -8.51 -2.88
CA VAL A 110 13.35 -7.91 -1.96
C VAL A 110 13.98 -8.98 -1.08
N SER A 111 13.17 -9.91 -0.55
CA SER A 111 13.67 -11.01 0.29
C SER A 111 14.59 -11.93 -0.50
N ALA A 112 14.23 -12.27 -1.73
CA ALA A 112 15.07 -13.11 -2.61
C ALA A 112 16.39 -12.42 -2.91
N GLY A 113 16.36 -11.11 -3.20
CA GLY A 113 17.57 -10.33 -3.44
C GLY A 113 18.48 -10.28 -2.21
N SER A 114 17.90 -10.09 -1.02
CA SER A 114 18.65 -10.08 0.23
C SER A 114 19.27 -11.43 0.53
N SER A 115 18.53 -12.53 0.34
CA SER A 115 19.03 -13.88 0.54
C SER A 115 20.18 -14.18 -0.42
N PHE A 116 20.06 -13.76 -1.66
CA PHE A 116 21.08 -13.95 -2.67
C PHE A 116 22.37 -13.17 -2.32
N ALA A 117 22.21 -11.95 -1.85
CA ALA A 117 23.34 -11.11 -1.41
C ALA A 117 24.06 -11.74 -0.21
N ALA A 118 23.32 -12.35 0.71
CA ALA A 118 23.89 -13.02 1.88
C ALA A 118 24.69 -14.26 1.51
N LEU A 119 24.34 -14.93 0.40
CA LEU A 119 25.04 -16.14 -0.07
C LEU A 119 26.33 -15.81 -0.85
N SER A 120 26.43 -14.62 -1.34
CA SER A 120 27.61 -14.20 -2.09
C SER A 120 28.66 -13.51 -1.22
#